data_ad698990a34180da4a39b2bab211f320
#
_entry.id   ad698990a34180da4a39b2bab211f320
#
_cell.length_a   1.000
_cell.length_b   1.000
_cell.length_c   1.000
_cell.angle_alpha   90.00
_cell.angle_beta   90.00
_cell.angle_gamma   90.00
#
_symmetry.space_group_name_H-M   'P 1'
#
loop_
_entity.id
_entity.type
_entity.pdbx_description
1 polymer ?
#
loop_
_entity_poly.entity_id
_entity_poly.type
_entity_poly.pdbx_seq_one_letter_code
_entity_poly.pdbx_strand_id
1 'polypeptide(L)'
;MKQNKWLKLAQYLIYFVVFYILFKAKINNTINPFTFGVYFALIWCNQNILLLSPLYIGASYLSNFNLFDLYSAIFMCVIMCIIYGIHYKLKKPIKPMLMLVYALICSFLNVFLKIYDGQEVWIVFVELVFGLLYMFACMKIFESVVVRGFSKRLTMSQVICLAMFLISISCGLCSFNFNEFSLVKFALVFCVLFSS
;
A
#
# COMPACT_ATOMS: atom_id res chain seq x y z
N MET A 1 24.73 -12.12 -8.37
CA MET A 1 23.96 -13.21 -7.72
C MET A 1 22.64 -13.42 -8.48
N LYS A 2 22.41 -14.61 -9.10
CA LYS A 2 21.09 -14.96 -9.67
C LYS A 2 20.09 -15.11 -8.51
N GLN A 3 19.25 -14.12 -8.30
CA GLN A 3 18.17 -14.20 -7.32
C GLN A 3 17.26 -15.39 -7.70
N ASN A 4 17.09 -16.30 -6.76
CA ASN A 4 16.34 -17.53 -6.97
C ASN A 4 14.90 -17.16 -7.42
N LYS A 5 14.43 -17.71 -8.53
CA LYS A 5 13.09 -17.40 -9.10
C LYS A 5 11.97 -17.60 -8.06
N TRP A 6 12.13 -18.59 -7.18
CA TRP A 6 11.21 -18.88 -6.09
C TRP A 6 11.13 -17.78 -5.04
N LEU A 7 12.26 -17.13 -4.72
CA LEU A 7 12.29 -15.99 -3.78
C LEU A 7 11.54 -14.79 -4.33
N LYS A 8 11.67 -14.52 -5.64
CA LYS A 8 10.89 -13.44 -6.29
C LYS A 8 9.41 -13.75 -6.27
N LEU A 9 9.02 -15.00 -6.59
CA LEU A 9 7.61 -15.40 -6.56
C LEU A 9 7.03 -15.24 -5.16
N ALA A 10 7.73 -15.72 -4.12
CA ALA A 10 7.31 -15.56 -2.74
C ALA A 10 7.16 -14.08 -2.33
N GLN A 11 8.07 -13.21 -2.78
CA GLN A 11 8.00 -11.77 -2.53
C GLN A 11 6.73 -11.13 -3.14
N TYR A 12 6.39 -11.46 -4.37
CA TYR A 12 5.17 -10.94 -5.01
C TYR A 12 3.90 -11.50 -4.38
N LEU A 13 3.92 -12.75 -3.91
CA LEU A 13 2.82 -13.34 -3.17
C LEU A 13 2.59 -12.61 -1.84
N ILE A 14 3.66 -12.26 -1.13
CA ILE A 14 3.60 -11.45 0.09
C ILE A 14 3.00 -10.06 -0.23
N TYR A 15 3.42 -9.40 -1.32
CA TYR A 15 2.84 -8.11 -1.71
C TYR A 15 1.34 -8.21 -1.99
N PHE A 16 0.90 -9.27 -2.67
CA PHE A 16 -0.50 -9.52 -2.92
C PHE A 16 -1.31 -9.67 -1.62
N VAL A 17 -0.82 -10.48 -0.67
CA VAL A 17 -1.46 -10.67 0.63
C VAL A 17 -1.52 -9.34 1.41
N VAL A 18 -0.43 -8.57 1.41
CA VAL A 18 -0.40 -7.25 2.05
C VAL A 18 -1.42 -6.31 1.43
N PHE A 19 -1.49 -6.21 0.10
CA PHE A 19 -2.51 -5.38 -0.56
C PHE A 19 -3.92 -5.84 -0.21
N TYR A 20 -4.18 -7.15 -0.23
CA TYR A 20 -5.49 -7.69 0.10
C TYR A 20 -5.92 -7.33 1.52
N ILE A 21 -5.03 -7.48 2.51
CA ILE A 21 -5.28 -7.10 3.90
C ILE A 21 -5.53 -5.59 4.01
N LEU A 22 -4.70 -4.77 3.36
CA LEU A 22 -4.82 -3.32 3.43
C LEU A 22 -6.07 -2.80 2.72
N PHE A 23 -6.55 -3.43 1.66
CA PHE A 23 -7.85 -3.09 1.05
C PHE A 23 -9.03 -3.35 2.01
N LYS A 24 -8.89 -4.30 2.94
CA LYS A 24 -9.86 -4.54 4.02
C LYS A 24 -9.74 -3.55 5.17
N ALA A 25 -8.59 -2.86 5.31
CA ALA A 25 -8.33 -1.87 6.35
C ALA A 25 -9.05 -0.55 6.07
N LYS A 26 -10.38 -0.52 6.27
CA LYS A 26 -11.19 0.69 6.08
C LYS A 26 -11.42 1.40 7.42
N ILE A 27 -11.25 2.72 7.44
CA ILE A 27 -11.62 3.57 8.56
C ILE A 27 -13.08 3.99 8.33
N ASN A 28 -13.96 3.75 9.30
CA ASN A 28 -15.42 3.98 9.20
C ASN A 28 -16.08 3.35 7.96
N ASN A 29 -15.57 2.23 7.49
CA ASN A 29 -16.02 1.51 6.29
C ASN A 29 -15.96 2.27 4.96
N THR A 30 -15.42 3.49 4.94
CA THR A 30 -15.40 4.36 3.76
C THR A 30 -13.98 4.74 3.33
N ILE A 31 -13.09 5.05 4.25
CA ILE A 31 -11.77 5.62 3.99
C ILE A 31 -10.71 4.52 3.95
N ASN A 32 -9.94 4.43 2.87
CA ASN A 32 -8.81 3.50 2.76
C ASN A 32 -7.53 4.22 2.29
N PRO A 33 -6.79 4.85 3.20
CA PRO A 33 -5.57 5.58 2.85
C PRO A 33 -4.34 4.66 2.70
N PHE A 34 -4.44 3.38 3.11
CA PHE A 34 -3.27 2.54 3.34
C PHE A 34 -2.72 1.89 2.07
N THR A 35 -3.60 1.38 1.20
CA THR A 35 -3.21 0.62 0.00
C THR A 35 -2.45 1.48 -0.99
N PHE A 36 -2.92 2.72 -1.19
CA PHE A 36 -2.29 3.73 -2.02
C PHE A 36 -0.83 3.97 -1.60
N GLY A 37 -0.59 4.22 -0.30
CA GLY A 37 0.73 4.51 0.23
C GLY A 37 1.73 3.37 0.02
N VAL A 38 1.31 2.11 0.23
CA VAL A 38 2.16 0.94 0.01
C VAL A 38 2.47 0.72 -1.46
N TYR A 39 1.49 0.89 -2.36
CA TYR A 39 1.69 0.74 -3.78
C TYR A 39 2.78 1.69 -4.31
N PHE A 40 2.69 2.98 -3.98
CA PHE A 40 3.68 3.98 -4.39
C PHE A 40 5.05 3.75 -3.74
N ALA A 41 5.08 3.35 -2.48
CA ALA A 41 6.32 3.05 -1.78
C ALA A 41 7.07 1.86 -2.39
N LEU A 42 6.35 0.82 -2.85
CA LEU A 42 6.96 -0.32 -3.54
C LEU A 42 7.52 0.06 -4.92
N ILE A 43 6.81 0.91 -5.67
CA ILE A 43 7.32 1.43 -6.95
C ILE A 43 8.58 2.27 -6.70
N TRP A 44 8.59 3.10 -5.65
CA TRP A 44 9.77 3.85 -5.22
C TRP A 44 10.97 2.93 -4.95
N CYS A 45 10.77 1.76 -4.35
CA CYS A 45 11.80 0.75 -4.12
C CYS A 45 12.20 -0.03 -5.39
N ASN A 46 11.92 0.49 -6.58
CA ASN A 46 12.23 -0.12 -7.88
C ASN A 46 11.62 -1.52 -8.07
N GLN A 47 10.50 -1.81 -7.42
CA GLN A 47 9.76 -3.04 -7.73
C GLN A 47 9.12 -2.93 -9.10
N ASN A 48 9.02 -4.07 -9.80
CA ASN A 48 8.50 -4.08 -11.17
C ASN A 48 7.02 -3.70 -11.21
N ILE A 49 6.72 -2.53 -11.75
CA ILE A 49 5.36 -1.98 -11.83
C ILE A 49 4.43 -2.87 -12.65
N LEU A 50 4.94 -3.52 -13.70
CA LEU A 50 4.14 -4.41 -14.56
C LEU A 50 3.64 -5.64 -13.82
N LEU A 51 4.34 -6.06 -12.75
CA LEU A 51 3.91 -7.16 -11.89
C LEU A 51 3.11 -6.66 -10.69
N LEU A 52 3.45 -5.47 -10.14
CA LEU A 52 2.73 -4.90 -9.00
C LEU A 52 1.31 -4.46 -9.37
N SER A 53 1.11 -3.87 -10.55
CA SER A 53 -0.20 -3.34 -10.94
C SER A 53 -1.28 -4.43 -11.05
N PRO A 54 -1.06 -5.58 -11.69
CA PRO A 54 -2.04 -6.67 -11.70
C PRO A 54 -2.33 -7.22 -10.29
N LEU A 55 -1.31 -7.29 -9.41
CA LEU A 55 -1.51 -7.75 -8.03
C LEU A 55 -2.35 -6.75 -7.23
N TYR A 56 -2.12 -5.45 -7.41
CA TYR A 56 -2.89 -4.40 -6.78
C TYR A 56 -4.36 -4.43 -7.23
N ILE A 57 -4.61 -4.52 -8.55
CA ILE A 57 -5.98 -4.63 -9.11
C ILE A 57 -6.66 -5.91 -8.64
N GLY A 58 -5.96 -7.05 -8.68
CA GLY A 58 -6.48 -8.34 -8.22
C GLY A 58 -6.83 -8.33 -6.72
N ALA A 59 -6.01 -7.71 -5.89
CA ALA A 59 -6.28 -7.55 -4.47
C ALA A 59 -7.50 -6.62 -4.22
N SER A 60 -7.62 -5.53 -4.98
CA SER A 60 -8.80 -4.65 -4.94
C SER A 60 -10.08 -5.40 -5.29
N TYR A 61 -10.06 -6.16 -6.39
CA TYR A 61 -11.21 -6.95 -6.84
C TYR A 61 -11.66 -7.98 -5.79
N LEU A 62 -10.72 -8.71 -5.19
CA LEU A 62 -11.04 -9.75 -4.20
C LEU A 62 -11.44 -9.18 -2.83
N SER A 63 -10.97 -7.98 -2.48
CA SER A 63 -11.24 -7.39 -1.16
C SER A 63 -12.56 -6.65 -1.08
N ASN A 64 -12.94 -5.97 -2.15
CA ASN A 64 -14.10 -5.09 -2.20
C ASN A 64 -14.94 -5.41 -3.43
N PHE A 65 -16.21 -5.73 -3.24
CA PHE A 65 -17.17 -5.84 -4.34
C PHE A 65 -17.62 -4.47 -4.87
N ASN A 66 -16.98 -3.36 -4.42
CA ASN A 66 -17.31 -2.04 -4.91
C ASN A 66 -16.60 -1.77 -6.24
N LEU A 67 -17.38 -1.62 -7.30
CA LEU A 67 -16.90 -1.35 -8.66
C LEU A 67 -16.09 -0.05 -8.74
N PHE A 68 -16.43 0.97 -7.95
CA PHE A 68 -15.71 2.25 -7.95
C PHE A 68 -14.29 2.13 -7.39
N ASP A 69 -14.09 1.36 -6.31
CA ASP A 69 -12.76 1.10 -5.76
C ASP A 69 -11.89 0.36 -6.80
N LEU A 70 -12.51 -0.56 -7.57
CA LEU A 70 -11.83 -1.27 -8.64
C LEU A 70 -11.46 -0.35 -9.81
N TYR A 71 -12.39 0.50 -10.27
CA TYR A 71 -12.11 1.48 -11.33
C TYR A 71 -11.02 2.47 -10.94
N SER A 72 -11.06 2.94 -9.69
CA SER A 72 -10.01 3.79 -9.12
C SER A 72 -8.64 3.09 -9.13
N ALA A 73 -8.58 1.84 -8.71
CA ALA A 73 -7.34 1.04 -8.72
C ALA A 73 -6.80 0.85 -10.14
N ILE A 74 -7.66 0.48 -11.11
CA ILE A 74 -7.29 0.33 -12.52
C ILE A 74 -6.75 1.64 -13.06
N PHE A 75 -7.45 2.74 -12.83
CA PHE A 75 -7.09 4.07 -13.33
C PHE A 75 -5.72 4.52 -12.80
N MET A 76 -5.48 4.36 -11.50
CA MET A 76 -4.17 4.65 -10.90
C MET A 76 -3.05 3.79 -11.50
N CYS A 77 -3.29 2.51 -11.68
CA CYS A 77 -2.29 1.61 -12.27
C CYS A 77 -1.96 1.99 -13.71
N VAL A 78 -2.96 2.35 -14.52
CA VAL A 78 -2.76 2.79 -15.91
C VAL A 78 -1.91 4.05 -15.97
N ILE A 79 -2.23 5.07 -15.17
CA ILE A 79 -1.46 6.32 -15.11
C ILE A 79 -0.01 6.02 -14.71
N MET A 80 0.20 5.21 -13.67
CA MET A 80 1.54 4.88 -13.21
C MET A 80 2.33 4.06 -14.23
N CYS A 81 1.69 3.16 -14.98
CA CYS A 81 2.33 2.44 -16.07
C CYS A 81 2.77 3.38 -17.20
N ILE A 82 1.95 4.39 -17.54
CA ILE A 82 2.29 5.41 -18.54
C ILE A 82 3.49 6.24 -18.06
N ILE A 83 3.45 6.74 -16.82
CA ILE A 83 4.54 7.53 -16.22
C ILE A 83 5.84 6.71 -16.20
N TYR A 84 5.75 5.46 -15.75
CA TYR A 84 6.90 4.56 -15.73
C TYR A 84 7.45 4.31 -17.12
N GLY A 85 6.60 4.11 -18.13
CA GLY A 85 6.98 3.94 -19.53
C GLY A 85 7.73 5.16 -20.08
N ILE A 86 7.31 6.37 -19.72
CA ILE A 86 7.99 7.62 -20.09
C ILE A 86 9.38 7.67 -19.43
N HIS A 87 9.48 7.41 -18.13
CA HIS A 87 10.75 7.39 -17.41
C HIS A 87 11.71 6.33 -17.93
N TYR A 88 11.19 5.16 -18.27
CA TYR A 88 11.96 4.07 -18.86
C TYR A 88 12.57 4.47 -20.21
N LYS A 89 11.77 5.12 -21.10
CA LYS A 89 12.26 5.65 -22.39
C LYS A 89 13.33 6.74 -22.21
N LEU A 90 13.15 7.60 -21.21
CA LEU A 90 14.08 8.69 -20.91
C LEU A 90 15.35 8.21 -20.17
N LYS A 91 15.42 6.93 -19.78
CA LYS A 91 16.50 6.35 -18.96
C LYS A 91 16.78 7.14 -17.67
N LYS A 92 15.78 7.79 -17.11
CA LYS A 92 15.91 8.61 -15.88
C LYS A 92 15.24 7.89 -14.71
N PRO A 93 15.94 7.68 -13.58
CA PRO A 93 15.32 7.15 -12.38
C PRO A 93 14.28 8.13 -11.84
N ILE A 94 13.20 7.60 -11.28
CA ILE A 94 12.16 8.42 -10.65
C ILE A 94 12.73 8.93 -9.32
N LYS A 95 12.87 10.26 -9.20
CA LYS A 95 13.32 10.90 -7.95
C LYS A 95 12.18 10.90 -6.91
N PRO A 96 12.49 10.93 -5.58
CA PRO A 96 11.45 10.93 -4.52
C PRO A 96 10.47 12.10 -4.65
N MET A 97 10.95 13.29 -4.97
CA MET A 97 10.11 14.47 -5.20
C MET A 97 9.13 14.26 -6.36
N LEU A 98 9.60 13.67 -7.48
CA LEU A 98 8.74 13.36 -8.63
C LEU A 98 7.70 12.31 -8.28
N MET A 99 8.06 11.30 -7.48
CA MET A 99 7.12 10.28 -7.03
C MET A 99 5.99 10.87 -6.20
N LEU A 100 6.28 11.85 -5.35
CA LEU A 100 5.27 12.61 -4.62
C LEU A 100 4.33 13.37 -5.55
N VAL A 101 4.87 14.04 -6.56
CA VAL A 101 4.05 14.76 -7.54
C VAL A 101 3.12 13.79 -8.28
N TYR A 102 3.63 12.63 -8.68
CA TYR A 102 2.81 11.61 -9.35
C TYR A 102 1.74 11.03 -8.42
N ALA A 103 2.11 10.79 -7.16
CA ALA A 103 1.15 10.35 -6.14
C ALA A 103 0.06 11.40 -5.92
N LEU A 104 0.41 12.69 -5.85
CA LEU A 104 -0.55 13.79 -5.76
C LEU A 104 -1.49 13.83 -6.97
N ILE A 105 -0.96 13.75 -8.19
CA ILE A 105 -1.78 13.74 -9.40
C ILE A 105 -2.76 12.57 -9.39
N CYS A 106 -2.29 11.35 -9.10
CA CYS A 106 -3.14 10.17 -9.01
C CYS A 106 -4.19 10.30 -7.90
N SER A 107 -3.82 10.87 -6.75
CA SER A 107 -4.76 11.08 -5.63
C SER A 107 -5.83 12.11 -5.97
N PHE A 108 -5.46 13.22 -6.61
CA PHE A 108 -6.44 14.22 -7.05
C PHE A 108 -7.47 13.63 -8.02
N LEU A 109 -7.01 12.83 -8.98
CA LEU A 109 -7.89 12.16 -9.92
C LEU A 109 -8.83 11.17 -9.22
N ASN A 110 -8.31 10.46 -8.20
CA ASN A 110 -9.13 9.57 -7.37
C ASN A 110 -10.18 10.34 -6.54
N VAL A 111 -9.84 11.54 -6.05
CA VAL A 111 -10.78 12.45 -5.36
C VAL A 111 -11.98 12.76 -6.26
N PHE A 112 -11.75 13.10 -7.52
CA PHE A 112 -12.86 13.39 -8.47
C PHE A 112 -13.77 12.18 -8.66
N LEU A 113 -13.20 10.98 -8.81
CA LEU A 113 -13.98 9.76 -8.96
C LEU A 113 -14.84 9.47 -7.73
N LYS A 114 -14.30 9.66 -6.52
CA LYS A 114 -15.02 9.43 -5.27
C LYS A 114 -16.12 10.46 -5.00
N ILE A 115 -15.88 11.73 -5.35
CA ILE A 115 -16.90 12.78 -5.27
C ILE A 115 -18.03 12.49 -6.25
N TYR A 116 -17.71 12.03 -7.46
CA TYR A 116 -18.71 11.60 -8.43
C TYR A 116 -19.56 10.42 -7.96
N ASP A 117 -18.98 9.51 -7.15
CA ASP A 117 -19.68 8.41 -6.47
C ASP A 117 -20.53 8.87 -5.28
N GLY A 118 -20.60 10.16 -5.00
CA GLY A 118 -21.42 10.75 -3.94
C GLY A 118 -20.75 10.78 -2.56
N GLN A 119 -19.43 10.55 -2.46
CA GLN A 119 -18.72 10.69 -1.20
C GLN A 119 -18.53 12.16 -0.82
N GLU A 120 -18.62 12.46 0.48
CA GLU A 120 -18.42 13.80 0.99
C GLU A 120 -17.00 14.31 0.71
N VAL A 121 -16.90 15.51 0.14
CA VAL A 121 -15.63 16.13 -0.30
C VAL A 121 -14.57 16.16 0.80
N TRP A 122 -14.98 16.49 2.03
CA TRP A 122 -14.05 16.62 3.14
C TRP A 122 -13.49 15.24 3.60
N ILE A 123 -14.29 14.18 3.53
CA ILE A 123 -13.85 12.80 3.86
C ILE A 123 -12.78 12.35 2.87
N VAL A 124 -13.02 12.59 1.57
CA VAL A 124 -12.08 12.24 0.51
C VAL A 124 -10.78 13.05 0.61
N PHE A 125 -10.88 14.32 1.03
CA PHE A 125 -9.69 15.14 1.27
C PHE A 125 -8.85 14.64 2.45
N VAL A 126 -9.50 14.25 3.54
CA VAL A 126 -8.83 13.64 4.69
C VAL A 126 -8.13 12.35 4.28
N GLU A 127 -8.78 11.49 3.50
CA GLU A 127 -8.19 10.27 2.96
C GLU A 127 -6.92 10.55 2.14
N LEU A 128 -6.96 11.57 1.28
CA LEU A 128 -5.81 11.99 0.49
C LEU A 128 -4.62 12.37 1.38
N VAL A 129 -4.84 13.23 2.38
CA VAL A 129 -3.78 13.69 3.29
C VAL A 129 -3.19 12.51 4.07
N PHE A 130 -4.03 11.65 4.64
CA PHE A 130 -3.57 10.46 5.37
C PHE A 130 -2.84 9.48 4.45
N GLY A 131 -3.32 9.28 3.21
CA GLY A 131 -2.67 8.42 2.23
C GLY A 131 -1.27 8.89 1.86
N LEU A 132 -1.08 10.19 1.69
CA LEU A 132 0.24 10.78 1.40
C LEU A 132 1.19 10.66 2.61
N LEU A 133 0.73 10.95 3.82
CA LEU A 133 1.52 10.78 5.04
C LEU A 133 1.94 9.32 5.22
N TYR A 134 1.01 8.40 4.99
CA TYR A 134 1.28 6.97 5.07
C TYR A 134 2.26 6.49 3.99
N MET A 135 2.16 7.03 2.78
CA MET A 135 3.13 6.76 1.70
C MET A 135 4.55 7.12 2.14
N PHE A 136 4.76 8.30 2.74
CA PHE A 136 6.06 8.70 3.26
C PHE A 136 6.59 7.74 4.34
N ALA A 137 5.71 7.32 5.24
CA ALA A 137 6.07 6.35 6.26
C ALA A 137 6.52 5.03 5.63
N CYS A 138 5.76 4.52 4.67
CA CYS A 138 6.08 3.28 3.95
C CYS A 138 7.38 3.40 3.13
N MET A 139 7.65 4.54 2.48
CA MET A 139 8.90 4.76 1.73
C MET A 139 10.12 4.63 2.65
N LYS A 140 10.08 5.23 3.84
CA LYS A 140 11.18 5.13 4.82
C LYS A 140 11.42 3.71 5.32
N ILE A 141 10.35 2.93 5.53
CA ILE A 141 10.44 1.55 5.98
C ILE A 141 10.99 0.67 4.85
N PHE A 142 10.38 0.75 3.68
CA PHE A 142 10.72 -0.14 2.58
C PHE A 142 12.12 0.13 2.04
N GLU A 143 12.60 1.37 2.08
CA GLU A 143 14.01 1.66 1.77
C GLU A 143 14.94 0.93 2.74
N SER A 144 14.61 0.89 4.02
CA SER A 144 15.46 0.21 5.01
C SER A 144 15.35 -1.31 4.96
N VAL A 145 14.16 -1.85 4.71
CA VAL A 145 13.87 -3.30 4.74
C VAL A 145 14.12 -3.96 3.40
N VAL A 146 13.59 -3.38 2.31
CA VAL A 146 13.62 -3.99 0.96
C VAL A 146 14.93 -3.71 0.25
N VAL A 147 15.48 -2.50 0.41
CA VAL A 147 16.70 -2.08 -0.31
C VAL A 147 17.97 -2.39 0.48
N ARG A 148 17.98 -2.09 1.79
CA ARG A 148 19.20 -2.22 2.62
C ARG A 148 19.28 -3.52 3.43
N GLY A 149 18.17 -4.27 3.52
CA GLY A 149 18.05 -5.44 4.39
C GLY A 149 18.04 -5.07 5.89
N PHE A 150 17.65 -6.01 6.76
CA PHE A 150 17.57 -5.80 8.22
C PHE A 150 18.93 -5.65 8.94
N SER A 151 20.02 -5.39 8.24
CA SER A 151 21.38 -5.43 8.79
C SER A 151 21.78 -4.25 9.67
N LYS A 152 20.98 -3.18 9.75
CA LYS A 152 21.28 -1.98 10.57
C LYS A 152 20.19 -1.73 11.61
N ARG A 153 20.59 -1.19 12.77
CA ARG A 153 19.64 -0.74 13.80
C ARG A 153 18.68 0.30 13.19
N LEU A 154 17.40 0.07 13.38
CA LEU A 154 16.36 1.00 12.93
C LEU A 154 16.48 2.32 13.72
N THR A 155 16.36 3.44 13.03
CA THR A 155 16.24 4.75 13.67
C THR A 155 14.86 4.89 14.31
N MET A 156 14.73 5.78 15.32
CA MET A 156 13.46 6.02 16.01
C MET A 156 12.33 6.36 15.02
N SER A 157 12.62 7.16 14.00
CA SER A 157 11.63 7.48 12.96
C SER A 157 11.19 6.25 12.13
N GLN A 158 12.09 5.31 11.88
CA GLN A 158 11.77 4.07 11.18
C GLN A 158 10.93 3.12 12.04
N VAL A 159 11.19 3.09 13.37
CA VAL A 159 10.38 2.31 14.33
C VAL A 159 8.94 2.83 14.36
N ILE A 160 8.76 4.16 14.44
CA ILE A 160 7.42 4.78 14.40
C ILE A 160 6.69 4.44 13.09
N CYS A 161 7.38 4.57 11.95
CA CYS A 161 6.81 4.22 10.65
C CYS A 161 6.43 2.73 10.58
N LEU A 162 7.29 1.84 11.12
CA LEU A 162 7.01 0.40 11.18
C LEU A 162 5.76 0.11 12.04
N ALA A 163 5.64 0.77 13.19
CA ALA A 163 4.45 0.66 14.04
C ALA A 163 3.18 1.09 13.28
N MET A 164 3.21 2.20 12.56
CA MET A 164 2.07 2.63 11.72
C MET A 164 1.71 1.59 10.66
N PHE A 165 2.71 0.98 10.01
CA PHE A 165 2.49 -0.08 9.03
C PHE A 165 1.87 -1.33 9.67
N LEU A 166 2.36 -1.76 10.84
CA LEU A 166 1.80 -2.90 11.56
C LEU A 166 0.38 -2.64 12.06
N ILE A 167 0.09 -1.42 12.54
CA ILE A 167 -1.27 -1.01 12.93
C ILE A 167 -2.22 -1.11 11.73
N SER A 168 -1.81 -0.63 10.55
CA SER A 168 -2.67 -0.70 9.35
C SER A 168 -2.96 -2.14 8.92
N ILE A 169 -1.97 -3.04 9.00
CA ILE A 169 -2.18 -4.48 8.77
C ILE A 169 -3.14 -5.06 9.81
N SER A 170 -2.96 -4.71 11.09
CA SER A 170 -3.85 -5.18 12.16
C SER A 170 -5.29 -4.71 11.94
N CYS A 171 -5.50 -3.45 11.54
CA CYS A 171 -6.82 -2.95 11.16
C CYS A 171 -7.44 -3.75 10.00
N GLY A 172 -6.65 -4.10 8.99
CA GLY A 172 -7.12 -4.95 7.90
C GLY A 172 -7.48 -6.36 8.35
N LEU A 173 -6.68 -6.95 9.22
CA LEU A 173 -6.96 -8.27 9.81
C LEU A 173 -8.20 -8.27 10.70
N CYS A 174 -8.52 -7.14 11.37
CA CYS A 174 -9.74 -6.99 12.16
C CYS A 174 -11.02 -7.18 11.35
N SER A 175 -10.98 -6.89 10.06
CA SER A 175 -12.16 -7.06 9.18
C SER A 175 -12.43 -8.52 8.80
N PHE A 176 -11.53 -9.45 9.12
CA PHE A 176 -11.73 -10.89 8.94
C PHE A 176 -12.38 -11.51 10.18
N ASN A 177 -13.70 -11.53 10.22
CA ASN A 177 -14.45 -12.29 11.21
C ASN A 177 -14.73 -13.70 10.65
N PHE A 178 -13.96 -14.68 11.08
CA PHE A 178 -14.32 -16.09 10.91
C PHE A 178 -15.06 -16.57 12.16
N ASN A 179 -16.39 -16.72 12.08
CA ASN A 179 -17.25 -17.38 13.08
C ASN A 179 -16.63 -17.38 14.50
N GLU A 180 -16.87 -16.33 15.31
CA GLU A 180 -16.38 -16.17 16.69
C GLU A 180 -14.86 -16.08 16.90
N PHE A 181 -14.03 -16.44 15.92
CA PHE A 181 -12.59 -16.29 15.94
C PHE A 181 -12.21 -14.93 15.34
N SER A 182 -12.03 -13.90 16.17
CA SER A 182 -11.42 -12.68 15.67
C SER A 182 -9.90 -12.90 15.59
N LEU A 183 -9.34 -12.84 14.38
CA LEU A 183 -7.90 -12.89 14.13
C LEU A 183 -7.11 -11.88 14.99
N VAL A 184 -7.77 -10.82 15.46
CA VAL A 184 -7.23 -9.81 16.39
C VAL A 184 -6.94 -10.41 17.76
N LYS A 185 -7.83 -11.25 18.29
CA LYS A 185 -7.58 -11.92 19.57
C LYS A 185 -6.36 -12.84 19.46
N PHE A 186 -6.20 -13.51 18.30
CA PHE A 186 -5.05 -14.36 18.05
C PHE A 186 -3.74 -13.54 17.92
N ALA A 187 -3.77 -12.43 17.17
CA ALA A 187 -2.63 -11.54 17.05
C ALA A 187 -2.23 -10.90 18.37
N LEU A 188 -3.19 -10.48 19.21
CA LEU A 188 -2.94 -9.94 20.54
C LEU A 188 -2.33 -10.99 21.48
N VAL A 189 -2.85 -12.22 21.47
CA VAL A 189 -2.27 -13.34 22.25
C VAL A 189 -0.84 -13.63 21.78
N PHE A 190 -0.60 -13.58 20.46
CA PHE A 190 0.75 -13.78 19.91
C PHE A 190 1.70 -12.65 20.33
N CYS A 191 1.27 -11.38 20.27
CA CYS A 191 2.07 -10.25 20.75
C CYS A 191 2.40 -10.33 22.24
N VAL A 192 1.46 -10.77 23.08
CA VAL A 192 1.66 -10.93 24.53
C VAL A 192 2.64 -12.09 24.80
N LEU A 193 2.54 -13.21 24.07
CA LEU A 193 3.44 -14.34 24.21
C LEU A 193 4.88 -14.05 23.78
N PHE A 194 5.09 -13.13 22.83
CA PHE A 194 6.44 -12.74 22.37
C PHE A 194 6.99 -11.50 23.08
N SER A 195 6.23 -10.86 23.95
CA SER A 195 6.68 -9.73 24.78
C SER A 195 7.17 -10.14 26.17
N SER A 196 6.97 -11.39 26.54
CA SER A 196 7.50 -12.03 27.76
C SER A 196 8.82 -12.72 27.49
#